data_5ede898c3322798e544466f2bd336b2e
#
_entry.id   5ede898c3322798e544466f2bd336b2e
#
_cell.length_a   1.000
_cell.length_b   1.000
_cell.length_c   1.000
_cell.angle_alpha   90.00
_cell.angle_beta   90.00
_cell.angle_gamma   90.00
#
_symmetry.space_group_name_H-M   'P 1'
#
loop_
_entity.id
_entity.type
_entity.pdbx_description
1 polymer ?
#
loop_
_entity_poly.entity_id
_entity_poly.type
_entity_poly.pdbx_seq_one_letter_code
_entity_poly.pdbx_strand_id
1 'polypeptide(L)'
;GAVDLVNPVKSIVLQNKALLALAWYLYQHRLFWTPQEEELLAAHLTPTYLDSKPLAGQRYIKKPIFGREGAGIAIVEPDGATSYEAEECDDCDLIYQQFVPSADVQQETDNGEAIGKYTYSCFVINGKASETFVRLQPGEITGVEAYFVPVLDEK
;
A
#
# COMPACT_ATOMS: atom_id res chain seq x y z
N GLY A 1 -31.36 13.21 17.46
CA GLY A 1 -30.18 14.05 17.58
C GLY A 1 -29.41 14.04 16.26
N ALA A 2 -28.81 15.15 15.88
CA ALA A 2 -27.91 15.22 14.72
C ALA A 2 -26.60 14.45 15.05
N VAL A 3 -26.09 13.70 14.09
CA VAL A 3 -24.79 13.05 14.19
C VAL A 3 -23.82 13.79 13.25
N ASP A 4 -22.70 14.22 13.78
CA ASP A 4 -21.64 14.84 12.98
C ASP A 4 -20.81 13.76 12.31
N LEU A 5 -20.79 13.71 10.98
CA LEU A 5 -19.94 12.82 10.19
C LEU A 5 -18.63 13.53 9.88
N VAL A 6 -17.54 13.09 10.47
CA VAL A 6 -16.20 13.65 10.26
C VAL A 6 -15.68 13.29 8.86
N ASN A 7 -15.97 12.08 8.36
CA ASN A 7 -15.62 11.65 7.02
C ASN A 7 -16.87 11.64 6.12
N PRO A 8 -17.02 12.57 5.17
CA PRO A 8 -18.15 12.55 4.27
C PRO A 8 -18.15 11.29 3.38
N VAL A 9 -19.34 10.83 2.95
CA VAL A 9 -19.50 9.60 2.13
C VAL A 9 -18.59 9.64 0.88
N LYS A 10 -18.38 10.81 0.27
CA LYS A 10 -17.50 10.98 -0.88
C LYS A 10 -16.03 10.65 -0.60
N SER A 11 -15.59 10.57 0.68
CA SER A 11 -14.22 10.19 1.03
C SER A 11 -13.89 8.73 0.66
N ILE A 12 -14.88 7.91 0.32
CA ILE A 12 -14.67 6.55 -0.19
C ILE A 12 -13.81 6.53 -1.46
N VAL A 13 -13.81 7.61 -2.24
CA VAL A 13 -12.94 7.76 -3.42
C VAL A 13 -11.47 7.62 -3.04
N LEU A 14 -11.07 8.06 -1.84
CA LEU A 14 -9.69 7.95 -1.35
C LEU A 14 -9.27 6.52 -1.02
N GLN A 15 -10.22 5.59 -0.91
CA GLN A 15 -9.92 4.16 -0.74
C GLN A 15 -9.66 3.45 -2.07
N ASN A 16 -9.93 4.12 -3.19
CA ASN A 16 -9.73 3.58 -4.52
C ASN A 16 -8.23 3.61 -4.89
N LYS A 17 -7.61 2.45 -4.99
CA LYS A 17 -6.18 2.31 -5.32
C LYS A 17 -5.84 2.73 -6.75
N ALA A 18 -6.84 2.85 -7.67
CA ALA A 18 -6.60 3.40 -9.00
C ALA A 18 -6.13 4.87 -8.95
N LEU A 19 -6.34 5.59 -7.84
CA LEU A 19 -5.74 6.91 -7.64
C LEU A 19 -4.20 6.86 -7.66
N LEU A 20 -3.58 5.76 -7.24
CA LEU A 20 -2.13 5.58 -7.34
C LEU A 20 -1.69 5.46 -8.80
N ALA A 21 -2.45 4.71 -9.62
CA ALA A 21 -2.17 4.60 -11.05
C ALA A 21 -2.40 5.95 -11.77
N LEU A 22 -3.42 6.70 -11.39
CA LEU A 22 -3.65 8.06 -11.91
C LEU A 22 -2.50 9.00 -11.51
N ALA A 23 -2.09 9.00 -10.26
CA ALA A 23 -0.98 9.83 -9.79
C ALA A 23 0.33 9.49 -10.53
N TRP A 24 0.60 8.19 -10.73
CA TRP A 24 1.74 7.74 -11.51
C TRP A 24 1.67 8.17 -12.97
N TYR A 25 0.52 8.04 -13.61
CA TYR A 25 0.28 8.50 -14.98
C TYR A 25 0.54 10.00 -15.12
N LEU A 26 -0.04 10.82 -14.24
CA LEU A 26 0.15 12.29 -14.24
C LEU A 26 1.62 12.67 -14.03
N TYR A 27 2.34 11.96 -13.15
CA TYR A 27 3.76 12.14 -12.94
C TYR A 27 4.59 11.83 -14.20
N GLN A 28 4.36 10.68 -14.84
CA GLN A 28 5.08 10.29 -16.04
C GLN A 28 4.87 11.28 -17.21
N HIS A 29 3.71 11.93 -17.29
CA HIS A 29 3.39 12.87 -18.34
C HIS A 29 3.64 14.33 -17.94
N ARG A 30 4.22 14.57 -16.75
CA ARG A 30 4.48 15.90 -16.20
C ARG A 30 3.24 16.79 -16.21
N LEU A 31 2.14 16.24 -15.78
CA LEU A 31 0.85 16.90 -15.67
C LEU A 31 0.48 17.09 -14.20
N PHE A 32 -0.14 18.22 -13.88
CA PHE A 32 -0.77 18.48 -12.59
C PHE A 32 0.18 18.84 -11.43
N TRP A 33 1.36 18.21 -11.33
CA TRP A 33 2.26 18.34 -10.19
C TRP A 33 3.21 19.54 -10.32
N THR A 34 3.52 20.16 -9.18
CA THR A 34 4.61 21.14 -9.09
C THR A 34 5.96 20.40 -9.12
N PRO A 35 7.09 21.08 -9.44
CA PRO A 35 8.42 20.45 -9.42
C PRO A 35 8.77 19.79 -8.08
N GLN A 36 8.38 20.40 -6.95
CA GLN A 36 8.61 19.84 -5.61
C GLN A 36 7.78 18.57 -5.37
N GLU A 37 6.54 18.54 -5.86
CA GLU A 37 5.69 17.34 -5.77
C GLU A 37 6.22 16.24 -6.69
N GLU A 38 6.76 16.55 -7.87
CA GLU A 38 7.42 15.58 -8.75
C GLU A 38 8.63 14.92 -8.08
N GLU A 39 9.43 15.67 -7.32
CA GLU A 39 10.54 15.11 -6.54
C GLU A 39 10.06 14.13 -5.47
N LEU A 40 8.98 14.48 -4.75
CA LEU A 40 8.38 13.59 -3.75
C LEU A 40 7.79 12.33 -4.38
N LEU A 41 7.11 12.48 -5.53
CA LEU A 41 6.55 11.34 -6.25
C LEU A 41 7.65 10.42 -6.77
N ALA A 42 8.74 10.98 -7.32
CA ALA A 42 9.90 10.21 -7.76
C ALA A 42 10.53 9.39 -6.64
N ALA A 43 10.58 9.95 -5.44
CA ALA A 43 11.21 9.32 -4.27
C ALA A 43 10.31 8.28 -3.58
N HIS A 44 8.97 8.45 -3.61
CA HIS A 44 8.07 7.73 -2.72
C HIS A 44 6.91 7.01 -3.43
N LEU A 45 6.54 7.40 -4.65
CA LEU A 45 5.46 6.73 -5.37
C LEU A 45 6.00 5.56 -6.19
N THR A 46 5.51 4.38 -5.90
CA THR A 46 5.86 3.17 -6.65
C THR A 46 5.12 3.15 -8.00
N PRO A 47 5.78 2.80 -9.12
CA PRO A 47 5.15 2.58 -10.41
C PRO A 47 3.88 1.76 -10.32
N THR A 48 2.76 2.34 -10.71
CA THR A 48 1.43 1.73 -10.57
C THR A 48 0.63 1.94 -11.86
N TYR A 49 -0.02 0.89 -12.35
CA TYR A 49 -0.71 0.87 -13.64
C TYR A 49 -2.07 0.17 -13.53
N LEU A 50 -2.94 0.42 -14.51
CA LEU A 50 -4.20 -0.32 -14.71
C LEU A 50 -4.03 -1.56 -15.62
N ASP A 51 -2.83 -1.76 -16.16
CA ASP A 51 -2.46 -2.91 -17.00
C ASP A 51 -1.08 -3.43 -16.54
N SER A 52 -0.86 -4.73 -16.57
CA SER A 52 0.41 -5.35 -16.16
C SER A 52 1.54 -5.21 -17.17
N LYS A 53 1.24 -4.89 -18.44
CA LYS A 53 2.24 -4.83 -19.53
C LYS A 53 3.48 -3.99 -19.22
N PRO A 54 3.37 -2.79 -18.58
CA PRO A 54 4.55 -2.01 -18.24
C PRO A 54 5.48 -2.67 -17.23
N LEU A 55 4.99 -3.70 -16.51
CA LEU A 55 5.73 -4.45 -15.49
C LEU A 55 6.18 -5.85 -15.99
N ALA A 56 6.02 -6.14 -17.27
CA ALA A 56 6.43 -7.43 -17.84
C ALA A 56 7.92 -7.71 -17.57
N GLY A 57 8.25 -8.92 -17.10
CA GLY A 57 9.61 -9.32 -16.74
C GLY A 57 10.11 -8.74 -15.41
N GLN A 58 9.27 -8.08 -14.63
CA GLN A 58 9.55 -7.59 -13.30
C GLN A 58 8.67 -8.29 -12.26
N ARG A 59 9.12 -8.29 -11.01
CA ARG A 59 8.26 -8.69 -9.89
C ARG A 59 7.27 -7.59 -9.57
N TYR A 60 5.99 -7.91 -9.52
CA TYR A 60 4.93 -6.94 -9.22
C TYR A 60 3.80 -7.52 -8.38
N ILE A 61 2.96 -6.64 -7.88
CA ILE A 61 1.77 -7.01 -7.10
C ILE A 61 0.53 -6.62 -7.90
N LYS A 62 -0.42 -7.54 -8.05
CA LYS A 62 -1.79 -7.24 -8.46
C LYS A 62 -2.67 -7.03 -7.22
N LYS A 63 -3.51 -6.00 -7.22
CA LYS A 63 -4.36 -5.63 -6.09
C LYS A 63 -5.74 -5.20 -6.57
N PRO A 64 -6.83 -5.61 -5.91
CA PRO A 64 -8.14 -5.03 -6.17
C PRO A 64 -8.14 -3.51 -5.93
N ILE A 65 -8.83 -2.78 -6.80
CA ILE A 65 -9.02 -1.32 -6.66
C ILE A 65 -9.61 -0.98 -5.29
N PHE A 66 -10.62 -1.74 -4.87
CA PHE A 66 -11.18 -1.69 -3.53
C PHE A 66 -10.88 -3.01 -2.81
N GLY A 67 -9.96 -3.00 -1.87
CA GLY A 67 -9.59 -4.16 -1.06
C GLY A 67 -8.93 -3.72 0.23
N ARG A 68 -9.02 -4.55 1.25
CA ARG A 68 -8.44 -4.32 2.58
C ARG A 68 -7.75 -5.59 3.06
N GLU A 69 -6.83 -5.44 4.00
CA GLU A 69 -6.27 -6.55 4.79
C GLU A 69 -5.62 -7.65 3.94
N GLY A 70 -5.09 -7.28 2.79
CA GLY A 70 -4.42 -8.23 1.89
C GLY A 70 -5.35 -9.04 0.98
N ALA A 71 -6.68 -8.90 1.12
CA ALA A 71 -7.64 -9.65 0.31
C ALA A 71 -7.46 -9.38 -1.20
N GLY A 72 -7.48 -10.43 -2.01
CA GLY A 72 -7.34 -10.40 -3.45
C GLY A 72 -5.96 -9.94 -3.97
N ILE A 73 -4.95 -9.88 -3.10
CA ILE A 73 -3.58 -9.54 -3.52
C ILE A 73 -2.87 -10.77 -4.05
N ALA A 74 -2.13 -10.62 -5.14
CA ALA A 74 -1.18 -11.62 -5.57
C ALA A 74 0.16 -11.00 -5.97
N ILE A 75 1.25 -11.73 -5.73
CA ILE A 75 2.60 -11.40 -6.15
C ILE A 75 2.94 -12.24 -7.38
N VAL A 76 3.34 -11.56 -8.44
CA VAL A 76 3.73 -12.17 -9.71
C VAL A 76 5.23 -11.98 -9.91
N GLU A 77 5.91 -13.08 -10.19
CA GLU A 77 7.35 -13.13 -10.43
C GLU A 77 7.70 -12.74 -11.88
N PRO A 78 8.97 -12.44 -12.17
CA PRO A 78 9.40 -12.01 -13.52
C PRO A 78 9.09 -13.01 -14.65
N ASP A 79 8.99 -14.30 -14.33
CA ASP A 79 8.63 -15.37 -15.28
C ASP A 79 7.11 -15.53 -15.45
N GLY A 80 6.31 -14.73 -14.74
CA GLY A 80 4.86 -14.78 -14.75
C GLY A 80 4.24 -15.75 -13.74
N ALA A 81 5.05 -16.48 -12.98
CA ALA A 81 4.54 -17.35 -11.91
C ALA A 81 3.99 -16.52 -10.76
N THR A 82 2.96 -17.02 -10.09
CA THR A 82 2.41 -16.41 -8.89
C THR A 82 3.07 -17.04 -7.66
N SER A 83 3.82 -16.24 -6.89
CA SER A 83 4.51 -16.70 -5.67
C SER A 83 3.69 -16.52 -4.39
N TYR A 84 2.67 -15.68 -4.44
CA TYR A 84 1.69 -15.45 -3.36
C TYR A 84 0.34 -15.11 -3.98
N GLU A 85 -0.73 -15.66 -3.45
CA GLU A 85 -2.10 -15.31 -3.83
C GLU A 85 -3.02 -15.47 -2.62
N ALA A 86 -3.70 -14.37 -2.25
CA ALA A 86 -4.83 -14.43 -1.34
C ALA A 86 -6.06 -14.94 -2.07
N GLU A 87 -7.18 -15.12 -1.35
CA GLU A 87 -8.46 -15.51 -1.97
C GLU A 87 -8.72 -14.71 -3.25
N GLU A 88 -9.01 -15.42 -4.32
CA GLU A 88 -9.21 -14.84 -5.65
C GLU A 88 -10.44 -13.93 -5.65
N CYS A 89 -10.32 -12.82 -6.34
CA CYS A 89 -11.42 -11.88 -6.55
C CYS A 89 -11.88 -12.00 -8.01
N ASP A 90 -12.89 -12.81 -8.26
CA ASP A 90 -13.33 -13.22 -9.60
C ASP A 90 -13.83 -12.08 -10.50
N ASP A 91 -14.25 -10.95 -9.96
CA ASP A 91 -14.85 -9.84 -10.72
C ASP A 91 -14.36 -8.46 -10.23
N CYS A 92 -13.08 -8.36 -9.84
CA CYS A 92 -12.49 -7.12 -9.38
C CYS A 92 -11.73 -6.38 -10.47
N ASP A 93 -11.95 -5.09 -10.56
CA ASP A 93 -10.97 -4.20 -11.20
C ASP A 93 -9.66 -4.21 -10.41
N LEU A 94 -8.54 -4.34 -11.10
CA LEU A 94 -7.21 -4.49 -10.50
C LEU A 94 -6.31 -3.30 -10.83
N ILE A 95 -5.35 -3.04 -9.94
CA ILE A 95 -4.14 -2.30 -10.25
C ILE A 95 -2.92 -3.23 -10.20
N TYR A 96 -1.89 -2.84 -10.91
CA TYR A 96 -0.59 -3.52 -10.98
C TYR A 96 0.49 -2.57 -10.51
N GLN A 97 1.22 -2.95 -9.48
CA GLN A 97 2.20 -2.10 -8.83
C GLN A 97 3.54 -2.82 -8.74
N GLN A 98 4.63 -2.13 -9.07
CA GLN A 98 5.97 -2.66 -8.90
C GLN A 98 6.16 -3.15 -7.46
N PHE A 99 6.74 -4.34 -7.30
CA PHE A 99 7.07 -4.88 -5.99
C PHE A 99 8.28 -4.14 -5.40
N VAL A 100 8.13 -3.69 -4.17
CA VAL A 100 9.23 -3.11 -3.38
C VAL A 100 9.52 -4.06 -2.22
N PRO A 101 10.72 -4.67 -2.19
CA PRO A 101 11.07 -5.56 -1.09
C PRO A 101 11.23 -4.77 0.21
N SER A 102 10.72 -5.32 1.30
CA SER A 102 10.97 -4.84 2.65
C SER A 102 11.96 -5.76 3.35
N ALA A 103 12.83 -5.20 4.20
CA ALA A 103 13.72 -5.98 5.03
C ALA A 103 12.94 -6.73 6.11
N ASP A 104 13.42 -7.94 6.44
CA ASP A 104 12.94 -8.64 7.62
C ASP A 104 13.47 -7.96 8.89
N VAL A 105 12.62 -7.87 9.88
CA VAL A 105 12.93 -7.36 11.20
C VAL A 105 12.57 -8.41 12.25
N GLN A 106 13.32 -8.43 13.33
CA GLN A 106 13.07 -9.27 14.48
C GLN A 106 12.51 -8.39 15.60
N GLN A 107 11.37 -8.77 16.15
CA GLN A 107 10.64 -8.01 17.14
C GLN A 107 10.18 -8.94 18.27
N GLU A 108 10.39 -8.51 19.51
CA GLU A 108 9.79 -9.15 20.68
C GLU A 108 8.29 -8.80 20.75
N THR A 109 7.46 -9.80 20.95
CA THR A 109 6.01 -9.67 21.08
C THR A 109 5.54 -10.38 22.34
N ASP A 110 4.30 -10.18 22.74
CA ASP A 110 3.69 -10.89 23.90
C ASP A 110 3.70 -12.43 23.75
N ASN A 111 3.84 -12.93 22.51
CA ASN A 111 3.89 -14.34 22.17
C ASN A 111 5.32 -14.87 21.91
N GLY A 112 6.34 -14.07 22.22
CA GLY A 112 7.75 -14.35 21.95
C GLY A 112 8.29 -13.58 20.75
N GLU A 113 9.46 -13.97 20.24
CA GLU A 113 10.08 -13.34 19.08
C GLU A 113 9.28 -13.61 17.80
N ALA A 114 9.03 -12.56 17.03
CA ALA A 114 8.46 -12.64 15.70
C ALA A 114 9.42 -12.03 14.67
N ILE A 115 9.56 -12.70 13.53
CA ILE A 115 10.27 -12.19 12.35
C ILE A 115 9.23 -11.79 11.33
N GLY A 116 9.36 -10.59 10.77
CA GLY A 116 8.40 -10.09 9.79
C GLY A 116 8.86 -8.78 9.17
N LYS A 117 7.93 -8.09 8.53
CA LYS A 117 8.16 -6.83 7.84
C LYS A 117 7.34 -5.71 8.47
N TYR A 118 7.93 -4.54 8.61
CA TYR A 118 7.20 -3.37 9.08
C TYR A 118 6.40 -2.71 7.97
N THR A 119 5.16 -2.39 8.29
CA THR A 119 4.31 -1.47 7.52
C THR A 119 4.07 -0.21 8.33
N TYR A 120 4.63 0.89 7.86
CA TYR A 120 4.45 2.21 8.45
C TYR A 120 3.17 2.85 7.92
N SER A 121 2.40 3.43 8.81
CA SER A 121 1.17 4.14 8.48
C SER A 121 1.13 5.47 9.21
N CYS A 122 0.60 6.49 8.56
CA CYS A 122 0.46 7.83 9.12
C CYS A 122 -0.97 8.32 8.88
N PHE A 123 -1.58 8.90 9.89
CA PHE A 123 -2.85 9.60 9.72
C PHE A 123 -2.62 10.96 9.07
N VAL A 124 -3.52 11.33 8.18
CA VAL A 124 -3.55 12.69 7.61
C VAL A 124 -4.84 13.35 8.07
N ILE A 125 -4.72 14.40 8.90
CA ILE A 125 -5.85 15.13 9.48
C ILE A 125 -5.78 16.57 9.00
N ASN A 126 -6.83 17.05 8.33
CA ASN A 126 -6.88 18.40 7.75
C ASN A 126 -5.66 18.72 6.85
N GLY A 127 -5.22 17.75 6.04
CA GLY A 127 -4.09 17.90 5.14
C GLY A 127 -2.71 17.91 5.81
N LYS A 128 -2.62 17.59 7.09
CA LYS A 128 -1.36 17.49 7.84
C LYS A 128 -1.11 16.06 8.28
N ALA A 129 0.13 15.61 8.15
CA ALA A 129 0.58 14.36 8.76
C ALA A 129 0.44 14.45 10.28
N SER A 130 -0.06 13.39 10.88
CA SER A 130 -0.22 13.25 12.33
C SER A 130 0.57 12.02 12.79
N GLU A 131 0.11 11.37 13.85
CA GLU A 131 0.78 10.23 14.45
C GLU A 131 1.04 9.10 13.47
N THR A 132 2.20 8.46 13.63
CA THR A 132 2.60 7.26 12.87
C THR A 132 2.33 6.03 13.72
N PHE A 133 1.83 4.97 13.09
CA PHE A 133 1.77 3.66 13.71
C PHE A 133 2.42 2.60 12.80
N VAL A 134 2.93 1.55 13.42
CA VAL A 134 3.66 0.48 12.74
C VAL A 134 2.93 -0.84 12.95
N ARG A 135 2.86 -1.63 11.90
CA ARG A 135 2.39 -3.01 11.97
C ARG A 135 3.52 -3.95 11.55
N LEU A 136 3.69 -5.01 12.30
CA LEU A 136 4.58 -6.12 11.98
C LEU A 136 3.76 -7.23 11.34
N GLN A 137 4.15 -7.68 10.17
CA GLN A 137 3.52 -8.78 9.44
C GLN A 137 4.54 -9.89 9.17
N PRO A 138 4.30 -11.12 9.62
CA PRO A 138 5.05 -12.28 9.15
C PRO A 138 4.68 -12.57 7.69
N GLY A 139 5.57 -12.27 6.76
CA GLY A 139 5.34 -12.47 5.31
C GLY A 139 5.33 -11.19 4.50
N GLU A 140 5.07 -11.33 3.20
CA GLU A 140 5.23 -10.24 2.22
C GLU A 140 4.03 -9.27 2.22
N ILE A 141 2.85 -9.73 2.62
CA ILE A 141 1.59 -8.96 2.53
C ILE A 141 1.01 -8.77 3.92
N THR A 142 0.70 -7.53 4.27
CA THR A 142 0.08 -7.18 5.54
C THR A 142 -1.40 -7.59 5.54
N GLY A 143 -1.75 -8.53 6.38
CA GLY A 143 -3.10 -9.05 6.57
C GLY A 143 -3.72 -8.69 7.92
N VAL A 144 -4.78 -9.41 8.29
CA VAL A 144 -5.53 -9.22 9.55
C VAL A 144 -4.73 -9.62 10.80
N GLU A 145 -3.74 -10.49 10.65
CA GLU A 145 -2.93 -11.02 11.75
C GLU A 145 -1.68 -10.17 12.07
N ALA A 146 -1.60 -8.97 11.51
CA ALA A 146 -0.49 -8.07 11.76
C ALA A 146 -0.53 -7.55 13.21
N TYR A 147 0.62 -7.59 13.88
CA TYR A 147 0.81 -7.01 15.21
C TYR A 147 0.96 -5.50 15.12
N PHE A 148 0.36 -4.77 16.06
CA PHE A 148 0.68 -3.36 16.25
C PHE A 148 1.96 -3.25 17.09
N VAL A 149 2.92 -2.46 16.59
CA VAL A 149 4.19 -2.21 17.26
C VAL A 149 4.20 -0.78 17.81
N PRO A 150 4.48 -0.60 19.09
CA PRO A 150 4.62 0.73 19.66
C PRO A 150 5.73 1.53 18.98
N VAL A 151 5.46 2.79 18.66
CA VAL A 151 6.47 3.74 18.18
C VAL A 151 6.89 4.60 19.37
N LEU A 152 8.18 4.60 19.69
CA LEU A 152 8.74 5.39 20.78
C LEU A 152 9.60 6.50 20.17
N ASP A 153 9.40 7.72 20.62
CA ASP A 153 10.29 8.82 20.29
C ASP A 153 11.58 8.68 21.11
N GLU A 154 12.71 8.74 20.45
CA GLU A 154 13.98 8.93 21.15
C GLU A 154 14.00 10.34 21.75
N LYS A 155 14.18 10.42 23.07
CA LYS A 155 14.30 11.69 23.80
C LYS A 155 15.71 12.24 23.73
#